data_20ad7f8708d0ab9e14ae9e33f63a88b1
#
_entry.id   20ad7f8708d0ab9e14ae9e33f63a88b1
#
_cell.length_a   1.000
_cell.length_b   1.000
_cell.length_c   1.000
_cell.angle_alpha   90.00
_cell.angle_beta   90.00
_cell.angle_gamma   90.00
#
_symmetry.space_group_name_H-M   'P 1'
#
loop_
_entity.id
_entity.type
_entity.pdbx_description
1 polymer ?
#
loop_
_entity_poly.entity_id
_entity_poly.type
_entity_poly.pdbx_seq_one_letter_code
_entity_poly.pdbx_strand_id
1 'polypeptide(L)'
;YEWFRPGNFLPFPEAPVMVAPTNEGLFISSLKGTWFANGTDPGKMALERIGEGVIPGTLSFPQMSGAMVGGGYEISRKASQMPAPAWMSRTGFVVGTQTGHLVHLTEAKLRFNPRMQGAALYRVRDGIPQIITSMSGAPDGIMDEEVSSAFELGELL
;
A
#
# COMPACT_ATOMS: atom_id res chain seq x y z
N TYR A 1 -11.23 -16.66 27.46
CA TYR A 1 -11.89 -16.21 26.19
C TYR A 1 -12.11 -14.67 26.15
N GLU A 2 -11.17 -13.88 26.63
CA GLU A 2 -11.28 -12.40 26.64
C GLU A 2 -11.18 -11.79 25.22
N TRP A 3 -10.71 -12.55 24.25
CA TRP A 3 -10.51 -12.12 22.87
C TRP A 3 -11.80 -11.77 22.10
N PHE A 4 -12.94 -12.26 22.58
CA PHE A 4 -14.24 -12.07 21.91
C PHE A 4 -15.14 -11.04 22.60
N ARG A 5 -14.56 -10.06 23.29
CA ARG A 5 -15.34 -8.93 23.80
C ARG A 5 -15.77 -8.02 22.65
N PRO A 6 -16.99 -7.46 22.66
CA PRO A 6 -17.48 -6.57 21.60
C PRO A 6 -16.55 -5.39 21.32
N GLY A 7 -15.79 -4.89 22.31
CA GLY A 7 -14.83 -3.81 22.15
C GLY A 7 -13.53 -4.19 21.46
N ASN A 8 -13.31 -5.49 21.16
CA ASN A 8 -12.10 -5.96 20.48
C ASN A 8 -12.28 -6.09 18.96
N PHE A 9 -13.39 -5.62 18.43
CA PHE A 9 -13.69 -5.66 17.01
C PHE A 9 -13.71 -4.25 16.42
N LEU A 10 -12.99 -4.08 15.33
CA LEU A 10 -13.06 -2.89 14.50
C LEU A 10 -14.07 -3.18 13.36
N PRO A 11 -15.27 -2.56 13.36
CA PRO A 11 -16.21 -2.71 12.26
C PRO A 11 -15.63 -2.10 11.00
N PHE A 12 -15.63 -2.85 9.90
CA PHE A 12 -15.12 -2.40 8.62
C PHE A 12 -16.23 -2.43 7.56
N PRO A 13 -16.38 -1.38 6.71
CA PRO A 13 -17.53 -1.23 5.84
C PRO A 13 -17.56 -2.18 4.64
N GLU A 14 -16.44 -2.80 4.31
CA GLU A 14 -16.26 -3.65 3.14
C GLU A 14 -15.47 -4.92 3.49
N ALA A 15 -15.44 -5.91 2.59
CA ALA A 15 -14.60 -7.08 2.78
C ALA A 15 -13.11 -6.71 2.71
N PRO A 16 -12.34 -6.80 3.79
CA PRO A 16 -10.93 -6.47 3.77
C PRO A 16 -10.14 -7.56 3.02
N VAL A 17 -9.20 -7.13 2.19
CA VAL A 17 -8.29 -8.01 1.44
C VAL A 17 -6.82 -7.78 1.80
N MET A 18 -6.54 -6.71 2.54
CA MET A 18 -5.21 -6.40 3.04
C MET A 18 -5.30 -5.75 4.43
N VAL A 19 -4.41 -6.15 5.32
CA VAL A 19 -4.14 -5.47 6.59
C VAL A 19 -2.64 -5.31 6.75
N ALA A 20 -2.19 -4.09 7.02
CA ALA A 20 -0.78 -3.78 7.19
C ALA A 20 -0.57 -2.92 8.44
N PRO A 21 0.17 -3.43 9.44
CA PRO A 21 0.41 -2.70 10.68
C PRO A 21 1.45 -1.59 10.48
N THR A 22 1.30 -0.54 11.27
CA THR A 22 2.28 0.52 11.49
C THR A 22 2.45 0.75 12.99
N ASN A 23 3.34 1.65 13.38
CA ASN A 23 3.51 1.97 14.80
C ASN A 23 2.29 2.69 15.40
N GLU A 24 1.56 3.46 14.60
CA GLU A 24 0.45 4.31 15.07
C GLU A 24 -0.93 3.77 14.73
N GLY A 25 -1.01 2.68 13.96
CA GLY A 25 -2.29 2.12 13.56
C GLY A 25 -2.20 1.01 12.52
N LEU A 26 -3.27 0.86 11.75
CA LEU A 26 -3.40 -0.19 10.73
C LEU A 26 -3.89 0.41 9.41
N PHE A 27 -3.24 0.07 8.31
CA PHE A 27 -3.84 0.18 6.99
C PHE A 27 -4.73 -1.03 6.74
N ILE A 28 -5.96 -0.78 6.36
CA ILE A 28 -6.92 -1.81 5.99
C ILE A 28 -7.44 -1.46 4.60
N SER A 29 -7.32 -2.38 3.66
CA SER A 29 -7.79 -2.14 2.29
C SER A 29 -8.77 -3.19 1.83
N SER A 30 -9.76 -2.73 1.10
CA SER A 30 -10.64 -3.54 0.25
C SER A 30 -10.22 -3.44 -1.22
N LEU A 31 -10.99 -4.04 -2.11
CA LEU A 31 -10.84 -3.84 -3.56
C LEU A 31 -11.23 -2.42 -4.01
N LYS A 32 -11.96 -1.65 -3.18
CA LYS A 32 -12.53 -0.34 -3.56
C LYS A 32 -11.87 0.84 -2.87
N GLY A 33 -11.22 0.63 -1.73
CA GLY A 33 -10.63 1.72 -0.97
C GLY A 33 -9.63 1.24 0.05
N THR A 34 -8.85 2.19 0.55
CA THR A 34 -7.89 2.01 1.63
C THR A 34 -8.26 2.95 2.76
N TRP A 35 -8.23 2.43 3.98
CA TRP A 35 -8.49 3.14 5.22
C TRP A 35 -7.30 3.04 6.15
N PHE A 36 -7.15 4.04 6.99
CA PHE A 36 -6.26 3.99 8.12
C PHE A 36 -7.07 3.98 9.42
N ALA A 37 -6.82 2.98 10.25
CA ALA A 37 -7.36 2.87 11.59
C ALA A 37 -6.31 3.39 12.57
N ASN A 38 -6.46 4.64 13.01
CA ASN A 38 -5.52 5.28 13.92
C ASN A 38 -5.76 4.80 15.36
N GLY A 39 -4.67 4.46 16.04
CA GLY A 39 -4.67 4.01 17.44
C GLY A 39 -4.27 2.54 17.60
N THR A 40 -4.21 2.11 18.87
CA THR A 40 -3.79 0.75 19.25
C THR A 40 -4.90 -0.06 19.92
N ASP A 41 -5.99 0.59 20.30
CA ASP A 41 -7.16 -0.02 20.94
C ASP A 41 -8.30 -0.13 19.93
N PRO A 42 -8.68 -1.32 19.46
CA PRO A 42 -9.70 -1.50 18.43
C PRO A 42 -11.04 -0.82 18.74
N GLY A 43 -11.40 -0.75 20.03
CA GLY A 43 -12.63 -0.08 20.48
C GLY A 43 -12.61 1.45 20.38
N LYS A 44 -11.44 2.04 20.16
CA LYS A 44 -11.22 3.49 20.10
C LYS A 44 -10.59 3.95 18.79
N MET A 45 -10.27 3.02 17.89
CA MET A 45 -9.70 3.36 16.59
C MET A 45 -10.69 4.18 15.77
N ALA A 46 -10.20 5.29 15.24
CA ALA A 46 -10.89 6.06 14.22
C ALA A 46 -10.50 5.55 12.83
N LEU A 47 -11.51 5.20 12.03
CA LEU A 47 -11.33 4.70 10.67
C LEU A 47 -11.52 5.83 9.67
N GLU A 48 -10.49 6.16 8.92
CA GLU A 48 -10.51 7.20 7.89
C GLU A 48 -10.19 6.61 6.52
N ARG A 49 -10.99 6.94 5.50
CA ARG A 49 -10.67 6.56 4.12
C ARG A 49 -9.61 7.50 3.56
N ILE A 50 -8.50 6.92 3.09
CA ILE A 50 -7.31 7.66 2.67
C ILE A 50 -6.90 7.41 1.21
N GLY A 51 -7.46 6.41 0.55
CA GLY A 51 -7.05 6.10 -0.83
C GLY A 51 -7.89 5.07 -1.54
N GLU A 52 -7.39 4.70 -2.71
CA GLU A 52 -7.97 3.71 -3.60
C GLU A 52 -7.73 2.28 -3.11
N GLY A 53 -8.48 1.32 -3.70
CA GLY A 53 -8.37 -0.08 -3.36
C GLY A 53 -7.01 -0.69 -3.72
N VAL A 54 -6.69 -1.78 -3.05
CA VAL A 54 -5.47 -2.54 -3.24
C VAL A 54 -5.64 -3.61 -4.32
N ILE A 55 -4.54 -3.95 -4.99
CA ILE A 55 -4.42 -5.19 -5.78
C ILE A 55 -3.99 -6.30 -4.82
N PRO A 56 -4.84 -7.31 -4.57
CA PRO A 56 -4.55 -8.37 -3.60
C PRO A 56 -3.23 -9.08 -3.88
N GLY A 57 -2.51 -9.43 -2.81
CA GLY A 57 -1.24 -10.15 -2.87
C GLY A 57 -0.01 -9.28 -3.08
N THR A 58 -0.16 -7.96 -3.28
CA THR A 58 0.97 -7.06 -3.58
C THR A 58 1.56 -6.36 -2.36
N LEU A 59 1.15 -6.70 -1.15
CA LEU A 59 1.72 -6.13 0.07
C LEU A 59 3.15 -6.61 0.28
N SER A 60 4.04 -5.69 0.57
CA SER A 60 5.42 -5.93 0.98
C SER A 60 5.85 -4.91 2.03
N PHE A 61 6.95 -5.20 2.74
CA PHE A 61 7.50 -4.31 3.77
C PHE A 61 8.96 -3.95 3.45
N PRO A 62 9.20 -3.08 2.46
CA PRO A 62 10.53 -2.59 2.18
C PRO A 62 11.09 -1.78 3.35
N GLN A 63 12.41 -1.81 3.49
CA GLN A 63 13.13 -0.90 4.37
C GLN A 63 13.22 0.46 3.68
N MET A 64 12.55 1.44 4.24
CA MET A 64 12.47 2.79 3.68
C MET A 64 13.18 3.79 4.57
N SER A 65 13.66 4.87 3.98
CA SER A 65 14.19 6.00 4.75
C SER A 65 13.10 6.59 5.64
N GLY A 66 13.41 6.80 6.91
CA GLY A 66 12.49 7.45 7.84
C GLY A 66 12.01 8.83 7.38
N ALA A 67 12.84 9.56 6.62
CA ALA A 67 12.45 10.83 6.01
C ALA A 67 11.33 10.67 4.96
N MET A 68 11.23 9.50 4.34
CA MET A 68 10.22 9.20 3.32
C MET A 68 8.90 8.71 3.91
N VAL A 69 8.95 7.98 5.01
CA VAL A 69 7.79 7.31 5.59
C VAL A 69 7.44 7.74 7.01
N GLY A 70 8.29 8.50 7.65
CA GLY A 70 8.02 9.10 8.95
C GLY A 70 7.21 10.38 8.77
N GLY A 71 6.00 10.42 9.30
CA GLY A 71 5.13 11.59 9.24
C GLY A 71 5.50 12.71 10.19
N GLY A 72 6.72 12.84 10.65
CA GLY A 72 7.06 13.82 11.66
C GLY A 72 8.42 14.48 11.46
N TYR A 73 8.48 15.74 11.78
CA TYR A 73 9.60 16.66 11.66
C TYR A 73 10.85 16.33 12.48
N GLU A 74 10.85 15.26 13.26
CA GLU A 74 11.93 14.91 14.15
C GLU A 74 12.35 13.44 14.05
N ILE A 75 12.62 12.98 12.84
CA ILE A 75 13.48 11.82 12.77
C ILE A 75 14.91 12.34 12.73
N SER A 76 15.53 12.23 13.91
CA SER A 76 16.95 12.31 14.14
C SER A 76 17.74 11.95 12.88
N ARG A 77 18.72 12.75 12.51
CA ARG A 77 19.60 12.70 11.33
C ARG A 77 20.35 11.39 11.07
N LYS A 78 20.08 10.35 11.82
CA LYS A 78 20.47 8.99 11.47
C LYS A 78 19.34 8.40 10.65
N ALA A 79 19.61 8.20 9.37
CA ALA A 79 18.74 7.52 8.43
C ALA A 79 18.45 6.08 8.91
N SER A 80 17.62 5.94 9.94
CA SER A 80 17.14 4.64 10.35
C SER A 80 16.18 4.17 9.26
N GLN A 81 16.59 3.13 8.58
CA GLN A 81 15.67 2.41 7.72
C GLN A 81 14.63 1.73 8.60
N MET A 82 13.37 1.90 8.25
CA MET A 82 12.27 1.24 8.94
C MET A 82 11.37 0.55 7.95
N PRO A 83 10.78 -0.59 8.33
CA PRO A 83 9.84 -1.26 7.46
C PRO A 83 8.61 -0.38 7.28
N ALA A 84 8.19 -0.21 6.04
CA ALA A 84 6.98 0.51 5.70
C ALA A 84 6.11 -0.37 4.80
N PRO A 85 4.78 -0.43 5.03
CA PRO A 85 3.89 -1.17 4.15
C PRO A 85 3.84 -0.52 2.78
N ALA A 86 4.05 -1.32 1.74
CA ALA A 86 4.02 -0.88 0.36
C ALA A 86 3.22 -1.88 -0.49
N TRP A 87 2.39 -1.38 -1.39
CA TRP A 87 1.52 -2.21 -2.22
C TRP A 87 1.16 -1.53 -3.54
N MET A 88 0.62 -2.31 -4.47
CA MET A 88 -0.01 -1.77 -5.67
C MET A 88 -1.44 -1.36 -5.34
N SER A 89 -1.75 -0.10 -5.51
CA SER A 89 -3.12 0.40 -5.56
C SER A 89 -3.65 0.38 -7.00
N ARG A 90 -4.93 0.68 -7.18
CA ARG A 90 -5.52 0.81 -8.50
C ARG A 90 -4.94 1.97 -9.33
N THR A 91 -4.30 2.92 -8.69
CA THR A 91 -3.69 4.11 -9.30
C THR A 91 -2.17 4.08 -9.30
N GLY A 92 -1.56 2.95 -8.94
CA GLY A 92 -0.12 2.77 -8.96
C GLY A 92 0.46 2.30 -7.63
N PHE A 93 1.77 2.38 -7.53
CA PHE A 93 2.50 1.91 -6.36
C PHE A 93 2.47 2.95 -5.23
N VAL A 94 2.08 2.52 -4.05
CA VAL A 94 1.96 3.36 -2.87
C VAL A 94 2.72 2.79 -1.68
N VAL A 95 3.18 3.68 -0.82
CA VAL A 95 3.82 3.36 0.45
C VAL A 95 3.01 4.02 1.57
N GLY A 96 2.66 3.25 2.59
CA GLY A 96 2.02 3.77 3.79
C GLY A 96 3.05 4.33 4.77
N THR A 97 2.81 5.53 5.28
CA THR A 97 3.63 6.11 6.34
C THR A 97 3.23 5.56 7.71
N GLN A 98 4.05 5.78 8.71
CA GLN A 98 3.75 5.36 10.09
C GLN A 98 2.51 6.07 10.67
N THR A 99 2.20 7.25 10.16
CA THR A 99 1.10 8.13 10.61
C THR A 99 -0.16 8.03 9.77
N GLY A 100 -0.23 7.07 8.84
CA GLY A 100 -1.44 6.81 8.06
C GLY A 100 -1.57 7.59 6.75
N HIS A 101 -0.54 8.28 6.29
CA HIS A 101 -0.56 8.93 4.98
C HIS A 101 -0.07 7.98 3.89
N LEU A 102 -0.46 8.23 2.65
CA LEU A 102 0.00 7.51 1.47
C LEU A 102 1.00 8.35 0.68
N VAL A 103 2.13 7.75 0.35
CA VAL A 103 3.11 8.29 -0.58
C VAL A 103 2.98 7.55 -1.90
N HIS A 104 2.57 8.24 -2.96
CA HIS A 104 2.43 7.69 -4.30
C HIS A 104 3.78 7.75 -5.02
N LEU A 105 4.37 6.59 -5.35
CA LEU A 105 5.66 6.52 -6.03
C LEU A 105 5.54 6.58 -7.55
N THR A 106 4.44 6.15 -8.11
CA THR A 106 4.20 6.11 -9.57
C THR A 106 3.12 7.09 -10.02
N GLU A 107 2.77 8.01 -9.20
CA GLU A 107 1.79 9.08 -9.30
C GLU A 107 0.90 9.09 -10.55
N ALA A 108 -0.33 8.57 -10.41
CA ALA A 108 -1.45 8.69 -11.37
C ALA A 108 -1.19 8.23 -12.84
N LYS A 109 -0.01 7.69 -13.15
CA LYS A 109 0.35 7.26 -14.51
C LYS A 109 -0.11 5.83 -14.85
N LEU A 110 -0.51 5.07 -13.82
CA LEU A 110 -0.89 3.68 -13.99
C LEU A 110 -2.29 3.48 -13.43
N ARG A 111 -3.15 2.85 -14.22
CA ARG A 111 -4.48 2.40 -13.77
C ARG A 111 -4.60 0.90 -13.96
N PHE A 112 -5.05 0.23 -12.93
CA PHE A 112 -5.16 -1.22 -12.91
C PHE A 112 -6.62 -1.66 -12.77
N ASN A 113 -6.94 -2.75 -13.45
CA ASN A 113 -8.25 -3.38 -13.33
C ASN A 113 -8.46 -3.89 -11.89
N PRO A 114 -9.63 -3.64 -11.25
CA PRO A 114 -9.94 -4.10 -9.90
C PRO A 114 -9.95 -5.63 -9.72
N ARG A 115 -9.99 -6.40 -10.82
CA ARG A 115 -9.95 -7.87 -10.79
C ARG A 115 -8.55 -8.46 -10.82
N MET A 116 -7.52 -7.61 -10.97
CA MET A 116 -6.14 -8.08 -10.95
C MET A 116 -5.76 -8.60 -9.58
N GLN A 117 -4.88 -9.59 -9.60
CA GLN A 117 -4.21 -10.14 -8.42
C GLN A 117 -2.72 -10.09 -8.68
N GLY A 118 -1.93 -10.06 -7.62
CA GLY A 118 -0.50 -9.99 -7.78
C GLY A 118 0.27 -10.59 -6.63
N ALA A 119 1.57 -10.49 -6.76
CA ALA A 119 2.53 -10.78 -5.71
C ALA A 119 3.59 -9.70 -5.70
N ALA A 120 4.12 -9.39 -4.53
CA ALA A 120 5.23 -8.46 -4.39
C ALA A 120 6.36 -9.10 -3.58
N LEU A 121 7.57 -8.77 -3.97
CA LEU A 121 8.79 -9.17 -3.28
C LEU A 121 9.66 -7.93 -3.06
N TYR A 122 10.09 -7.74 -1.82
CA TYR A 122 11.18 -6.83 -1.51
C TYR A 122 12.49 -7.58 -1.42
N ARG A 123 13.53 -7.05 -2.06
CA ARG A 123 14.90 -7.57 -1.93
C ARG A 123 15.92 -6.45 -1.98
N VAL A 124 17.11 -6.73 -1.48
CA VAL A 124 18.30 -5.91 -1.71
C VAL A 124 19.26 -6.71 -2.57
N ARG A 125 19.65 -6.16 -3.72
CA ARG A 125 20.66 -6.76 -4.60
C ARG A 125 21.76 -5.74 -4.86
N ASP A 126 22.99 -6.13 -4.60
CA ASP A 126 24.17 -5.28 -4.75
C ASP A 126 24.05 -3.92 -4.02
N GLY A 127 23.43 -3.93 -2.82
CA GLY A 127 23.16 -2.73 -2.02
C GLY A 127 21.98 -1.88 -2.51
N ILE A 128 21.33 -2.25 -3.61
CA ILE A 128 20.20 -1.52 -4.18
C ILE A 128 18.88 -2.17 -3.72
N PRO A 129 18.02 -1.44 -2.99
CA PRO A 129 16.69 -1.92 -2.64
C PRO A 129 15.79 -1.99 -3.87
N GLN A 130 15.10 -3.10 -4.05
CA GLN A 130 14.22 -3.36 -5.17
C GLN A 130 12.89 -3.92 -4.67
N ILE A 131 11.79 -3.39 -5.21
CA ILE A 131 10.47 -3.97 -5.07
C ILE A 131 10.07 -4.52 -6.42
N ILE A 132 9.78 -5.80 -6.47
CA ILE A 132 9.35 -6.50 -7.68
C ILE A 132 7.89 -6.87 -7.48
N THR A 133 7.05 -6.42 -8.39
CA THR A 133 5.63 -6.75 -8.42
C THR A 133 5.31 -7.53 -9.70
N SER A 134 4.61 -8.64 -9.54
CA SER A 134 4.01 -9.39 -10.65
C SER A 134 2.50 -9.33 -10.48
N MET A 135 1.79 -9.06 -11.54
CA MET A 135 0.35 -8.95 -11.54
C MET A 135 -0.25 -9.82 -12.65
N SER A 136 -1.33 -10.51 -12.32
CA SER A 136 -2.12 -11.29 -13.28
C SER A 136 -3.59 -10.90 -13.15
N GLY A 137 -4.27 -10.87 -14.25
CA GLY A 137 -5.70 -10.63 -14.32
C GLY A 137 -6.13 -10.65 -15.77
N ALA A 138 -7.41 -10.92 -16.02
CA ALA A 138 -7.91 -10.78 -17.38
C ALA A 138 -7.74 -9.32 -17.79
N PRO A 139 -7.06 -9.04 -18.89
CA PRO A 139 -7.10 -7.73 -19.51
C PRO A 139 -8.50 -7.60 -20.13
N ASP A 140 -9.49 -7.24 -19.32
CA ASP A 140 -10.75 -6.78 -19.85
C ASP A 140 -10.50 -5.40 -20.45
N GLY A 141 -9.84 -5.41 -21.61
CA GLY A 141 -10.02 -4.52 -22.72
C GLY A 141 -10.09 -3.00 -22.51
N ILE A 142 -9.62 -2.45 -21.40
CA ILE A 142 -9.50 -1.01 -21.24
C ILE A 142 -8.15 -0.73 -20.61
N MET A 143 -7.11 -0.90 -21.38
CA MET A 143 -5.96 -0.04 -21.26
C MET A 143 -6.39 1.29 -21.90
N ASP A 144 -6.47 2.36 -21.11
CA ASP A 144 -6.59 3.69 -21.69
C ASP A 144 -5.48 3.86 -22.73
N GLU A 145 -5.77 4.47 -23.87
CA GLU A 145 -4.80 4.69 -24.97
C GLU A 145 -3.48 5.31 -24.47
N GLU A 146 -3.50 6.07 -23.39
CA GLU A 146 -2.31 6.63 -22.74
C GLU A 146 -1.35 5.57 -22.14
N VAL A 147 -1.85 4.43 -21.68
CA VAL A 147 -1.00 3.35 -21.15
C VAL A 147 -0.42 2.50 -22.27
N SER A 148 -1.14 2.35 -23.36
CA SER A 148 -0.65 1.68 -24.59
C SER A 148 0.56 2.42 -25.16
N SER A 149 0.51 3.76 -25.22
CA SER A 149 1.63 4.56 -25.73
C SER A 149 2.90 4.51 -24.86
N ALA A 150 2.76 4.27 -23.55
CA ALA A 150 3.91 4.14 -22.65
C ALA A 150 4.64 2.80 -22.81
N PHE A 151 3.96 1.75 -23.25
CA PHE A 151 4.59 0.45 -23.53
C PHE A 151 5.29 0.42 -24.88
N GLU A 152 4.78 1.12 -25.90
CA GLU A 152 5.42 1.22 -27.21
C GLU A 152 6.75 2.00 -27.16
N LEU A 153 6.91 2.94 -26.23
CA LEU A 153 8.17 3.66 -26.01
C LEU A 153 9.28 2.81 -25.38
N GLY A 154 8.95 1.69 -24.73
CA GLY A 154 9.92 0.77 -24.13
C GLY A 154 10.60 -0.17 -25.14
N GLU A 155 10.04 -0.34 -26.35
CA GLU A 155 10.64 -1.17 -27.41
C GLU A 155 11.61 -0.39 -28.32
N LEU A 156 11.77 0.91 -28.12
CA LEU A 156 12.62 1.79 -28.93
C LEU A 156 13.92 2.23 -28.25
N LEU A 157 14.25 1.65 -27.09
CA LEU A 157 15.51 1.82 -26.38
C LEU A 157 16.20 0.49 -26.13
#